data_8788500f8e69db29f83989f4d4f73e39
#
_entry.id   8788500f8e69db29f83989f4d4f73e39
#
_cell.length_a   1.000
_cell.length_b   1.000
_cell.length_c   1.000
_cell.angle_alpha   90.00
_cell.angle_beta   90.00
_cell.angle_gamma   90.00
#
_symmetry.space_group_name_H-M   'P 1'
#
loop_
_entity.id
_entity.type
_entity.pdbx_description
1 polymer ?
#
loop_
_entity_poly.entity_id
_entity_poly.type
_entity_poly.pdbx_seq_one_letter_code
_entity_poly.pdbx_strand_id
1 'polypeptide(L)'
;MDKLIFILGASGSGKTTNVKNIETKYPDKYYFAYFDQPKVPSVEEVQEKYGGWENWGIARTNEWIKKIKEDFLENRITIFDVQTKPENFENACRDFGITNYVVILLDCSDEERKKRLTQRDQPHLINDSLLEWAHFLRNQANNKNYIIIENTELTVEEGFKKVEEKVEELSQN
;
A
#
# COMPACT_ATOMS: atom_id res chain seq x y z
N MET A 1 -0.03 -7.68 -19.99
CA MET A 1 -1.34 -7.47 -19.31
C MET A 1 -1.16 -6.35 -18.31
N ASP A 2 -1.81 -5.23 -18.55
CA ASP A 2 -1.58 -3.98 -17.84
C ASP A 2 -2.44 -3.95 -16.57
N LYS A 3 -1.94 -4.50 -15.48
CA LYS A 3 -2.68 -4.50 -14.21
C LYS A 3 -1.87 -3.86 -13.08
N LEU A 4 -2.52 -2.99 -12.31
CA LEU A 4 -1.95 -2.37 -11.12
C LEU A 4 -2.60 -2.98 -9.87
N ILE A 5 -1.79 -3.54 -8.98
CA ILE A 5 -2.23 -4.09 -7.72
C ILE A 5 -1.73 -3.17 -6.60
N PHE A 6 -2.64 -2.48 -5.94
CA PHE A 6 -2.36 -1.69 -4.75
C PHE A 6 -2.33 -2.59 -3.52
N ILE A 7 -1.27 -2.53 -2.75
CA ILE A 7 -1.20 -3.12 -1.42
C ILE A 7 -1.31 -1.98 -0.40
N LEU A 8 -2.45 -1.88 0.23
CA LEU A 8 -2.82 -0.85 1.18
C LEU A 8 -2.76 -1.39 2.61
N GLY A 9 -2.53 -0.54 3.59
CA GLY A 9 -2.55 -0.93 5.00
C GLY A 9 -1.83 0.07 5.88
N ALA A 10 -2.28 0.21 7.12
CA ALA A 10 -1.64 1.07 8.11
C ALA A 10 -0.32 0.46 8.63
N SER A 11 0.53 1.27 9.28
CA SER A 11 1.76 0.79 9.90
C SER A 11 1.48 -0.41 10.82
N GLY A 12 2.34 -1.41 10.82
CA GLY A 12 2.16 -2.66 11.56
C GLY A 12 1.29 -3.73 10.89
N SER A 13 0.64 -3.45 9.74
CA SER A 13 -0.15 -4.46 9.01
C SER A 13 0.69 -5.52 8.27
N GLY A 14 1.99 -5.31 8.12
CA GLY A 14 2.87 -6.22 7.38
C GLY A 14 2.97 -5.95 5.88
N LYS A 15 2.36 -4.87 5.38
CA LYS A 15 2.30 -4.46 3.98
C LYS A 15 3.68 -4.54 3.28
N THR A 16 4.63 -3.72 3.69
CA THR A 16 5.96 -3.63 3.07
C THR A 16 6.74 -4.95 3.18
N THR A 17 6.60 -5.69 4.28
CA THR A 17 7.22 -7.00 4.45
C THR A 17 6.74 -7.98 3.39
N ASN A 18 5.41 -8.05 3.17
CA ASN A 18 4.83 -8.94 2.16
C ASN A 18 5.25 -8.55 0.75
N VAL A 19 5.21 -7.25 0.41
CA VAL A 19 5.63 -6.78 -0.92
C VAL A 19 7.10 -7.11 -1.20
N LYS A 20 8.00 -6.88 -0.24
CA LYS A 20 9.42 -7.23 -0.36
C LYS A 20 9.67 -8.74 -0.49
N ASN A 21 8.89 -9.55 0.19
CA ASN A 21 9.00 -11.01 0.05
C ASN A 21 8.56 -11.48 -1.34
N ILE A 22 7.50 -10.87 -1.91
CA ILE A 22 7.09 -11.14 -3.30
C ILE A 22 8.17 -10.68 -4.28
N GLU A 23 8.75 -9.50 -4.09
CA GLU A 23 9.84 -8.97 -4.91
C GLU A 23 11.06 -9.91 -4.88
N THR A 24 11.44 -10.38 -3.71
CA THR A 24 12.55 -11.33 -3.57
C THR A 24 12.29 -12.66 -4.29
N LYS A 25 11.05 -13.16 -4.23
CA LYS A 25 10.67 -14.43 -4.83
C LYS A 25 10.45 -14.33 -6.34
N TYR A 26 9.95 -13.19 -6.82
CA TYR A 26 9.54 -12.98 -8.20
C TYR A 26 10.08 -11.67 -8.81
N PRO A 27 11.40 -11.44 -8.81
CA PRO A 27 11.99 -10.14 -9.19
C PRO A 27 11.71 -9.75 -10.64
N ASP A 28 11.56 -10.75 -11.52
CA ASP A 28 11.36 -10.54 -12.95
C ASP A 28 9.89 -10.65 -13.40
N LYS A 29 9.00 -11.15 -12.51
CA LYS A 29 7.59 -11.40 -12.85
C LYS A 29 6.74 -10.13 -12.71
N TYR A 30 7.02 -9.32 -11.70
CA TYR A 30 6.27 -8.12 -11.37
C TYR A 30 7.16 -6.89 -11.38
N TYR A 31 6.52 -5.74 -11.52
CA TYR A 31 7.12 -4.45 -11.21
C TYR A 31 6.76 -4.06 -9.77
N PHE A 32 7.69 -3.42 -9.04
CA PHE A 32 7.45 -3.02 -7.65
C PHE A 32 7.62 -1.52 -7.49
N ALA A 33 6.63 -0.89 -6.87
CA ALA A 33 6.65 0.51 -6.52
C ALA A 33 6.42 0.66 -5.01
N TYR A 34 7.11 1.61 -4.40
CA TYR A 34 7.04 1.89 -2.96
C TYR A 34 6.77 3.36 -2.73
N PHE A 35 5.64 3.69 -2.13
CA PHE A 35 5.20 5.05 -1.92
C PHE A 35 6.23 5.91 -1.17
N ASP A 36 6.88 5.33 -0.16
CA ASP A 36 7.83 6.01 0.71
C ASP A 36 9.25 6.13 0.12
N GLN A 37 9.48 5.66 -1.11
CA GLN A 37 10.78 5.74 -1.76
C GLN A 37 10.84 6.88 -2.80
N PRO A 38 12.03 7.49 -3.00
CA PRO A 38 13.30 7.20 -2.32
C PRO A 38 13.36 7.69 -0.88
N LYS A 39 12.56 8.68 -0.49
CA LYS A 39 12.57 9.27 0.86
C LYS A 39 11.24 9.98 1.14
N VAL A 40 10.75 9.85 2.35
CA VAL A 40 9.70 10.72 2.90
C VAL A 40 10.35 12.05 3.30
N PRO A 41 9.84 13.20 2.84
CA PRO A 41 10.40 14.49 3.21
C PRO A 41 10.18 14.81 4.69
N SER A 42 10.95 15.78 5.21
CA SER A 42 10.75 16.28 6.57
C SER A 42 9.43 17.06 6.71
N VAL A 43 9.00 17.29 7.94
CA VAL A 43 7.79 18.09 8.22
C VAL A 43 7.93 19.50 7.64
N GLU A 44 9.12 20.10 7.78
CA GLU A 44 9.43 21.42 7.27
C GLU A 44 9.38 21.46 5.73
N GLU A 45 9.98 20.48 5.07
CA GLU A 45 9.95 20.36 3.60
C GLU A 45 8.50 20.18 3.09
N VAL A 46 7.69 19.38 3.79
CA VAL A 46 6.28 19.16 3.43
C VAL A 46 5.48 20.45 3.60
N GLN A 47 5.68 21.17 4.70
CA GLN A 47 4.97 22.41 4.96
C GLN A 47 5.35 23.50 3.95
N GLU A 48 6.64 23.67 3.68
CA GLU A 48 7.14 24.71 2.77
C GLU A 48 6.70 24.45 1.31
N LYS A 49 6.84 23.21 0.85
CA LYS A 49 6.67 22.88 -0.56
C LYS A 49 5.22 22.54 -0.94
N TYR A 50 4.46 21.95 -0.02
CA TYR A 50 3.12 21.43 -0.32
C TYR A 50 2.01 22.05 0.55
N GLY A 51 2.36 22.78 1.61
CA GLY A 51 1.39 23.33 2.56
C GLY A 51 0.76 22.28 3.48
N GLY A 52 1.33 21.07 3.55
CA GLY A 52 0.90 20.01 4.47
C GLY A 52 0.90 18.61 3.87
N TRP A 53 0.75 17.62 4.74
CA TRP A 53 0.83 16.19 4.40
C TRP A 53 -0.24 15.71 3.42
N GLU A 54 -1.43 16.30 3.45
CA GLU A 54 -2.50 15.92 2.53
C GLU A 54 -2.14 16.26 1.08
N ASN A 55 -1.69 17.49 0.84
CA ASN A 55 -1.25 17.92 -0.48
C ASN A 55 -0.01 17.16 -0.96
N TRP A 56 0.93 16.88 -0.07
CA TRP A 56 2.08 16.03 -0.39
C TRP A 56 1.62 14.63 -0.80
N GLY A 57 0.68 14.03 -0.05
CA GLY A 57 0.12 12.71 -0.38
C GLY A 57 -0.51 12.67 -1.75
N ILE A 58 -1.28 13.69 -2.13
CA ILE A 58 -1.89 13.84 -3.46
C ILE A 58 -0.80 13.97 -4.54
N ALA A 59 0.14 14.90 -4.36
CA ALA A 59 1.22 15.13 -5.31
C ALA A 59 2.08 13.89 -5.52
N ARG A 60 2.45 13.22 -4.43
CA ARG A 60 3.26 11.99 -4.45
C ARG A 60 2.53 10.84 -5.13
N THR A 61 1.23 10.71 -4.88
CA THR A 61 0.40 9.71 -5.55
C THR A 61 0.36 9.94 -7.05
N ASN A 62 0.11 11.17 -7.49
CA ASN A 62 0.10 11.52 -8.91
C ASN A 62 1.45 11.26 -9.60
N GLU A 63 2.55 11.60 -8.94
CA GLU A 63 3.91 11.33 -9.42
C GLU A 63 4.12 9.82 -9.65
N TRP A 64 3.77 8.98 -8.67
CA TRP A 64 3.90 7.54 -8.79
C TRP A 64 2.98 6.93 -9.86
N ILE A 65 1.71 7.32 -9.90
CA ILE A 65 0.76 6.77 -10.87
C ILE A 65 1.16 7.17 -12.31
N LYS A 66 1.62 8.41 -12.50
CA LYS A 66 2.19 8.84 -13.78
C LYS A 66 3.40 7.98 -14.18
N LYS A 67 4.35 7.81 -13.27
CA LYS A 67 5.54 6.99 -13.50
C LYS A 67 5.20 5.54 -13.80
N ILE A 68 4.28 4.94 -13.03
CA ILE A 68 3.79 3.58 -13.28
C ILE A 68 3.18 3.47 -14.68
N LYS A 69 2.36 4.45 -15.08
CA LYS A 69 1.75 4.47 -16.41
C LYS A 69 2.79 4.52 -17.53
N GLU A 70 3.78 5.40 -17.40
CA GLU A 70 4.79 5.64 -18.43
C GLU A 70 5.84 4.53 -18.52
N ASP A 71 6.31 4.01 -17.39
CA ASP A 71 7.49 3.15 -17.36
C ASP A 71 7.17 1.65 -17.22
N PHE A 72 6.02 1.29 -16.63
CA PHE A 72 5.85 -0.06 -16.10
C PHE A 72 4.64 -0.83 -16.61
N LEU A 73 3.50 -0.18 -16.84
CA LEU A 73 2.24 -0.89 -17.12
C LEU A 73 2.20 -1.60 -18.48
N GLU A 74 2.98 -1.19 -19.46
CA GLU A 74 2.88 -1.77 -20.80
C GLU A 74 3.40 -3.22 -20.89
N ASN A 75 4.20 -3.69 -19.92
CA ASN A 75 4.89 -4.97 -20.03
C ASN A 75 4.73 -5.91 -18.84
N ARG A 76 4.34 -5.42 -17.66
CA ARG A 76 4.25 -6.24 -16.44
C ARG A 76 3.13 -5.75 -15.53
N ILE A 77 2.65 -6.67 -14.70
CA ILE A 77 1.81 -6.33 -13.56
C ILE A 77 2.65 -5.55 -12.55
N THR A 78 2.14 -4.41 -12.11
CA THR A 78 2.79 -3.58 -11.10
C THR A 78 2.16 -3.82 -9.74
N ILE A 79 2.97 -4.09 -8.72
CA ILE A 79 2.58 -4.15 -7.31
C ILE A 79 3.04 -2.86 -6.64
N PHE A 80 2.11 -2.08 -6.13
CA PHE A 80 2.38 -0.79 -5.50
C PHE A 80 2.08 -0.84 -3.99
N ASP A 81 3.14 -0.82 -3.18
CA ASP A 81 3.05 -0.59 -1.73
C ASP A 81 2.67 0.87 -1.48
N VAL A 82 1.39 1.13 -1.20
CA VAL A 82 0.82 2.48 -1.13
C VAL A 82 0.44 2.87 0.30
N GLN A 83 0.70 4.13 0.64
CA GLN A 83 0.34 4.72 1.92
C GLN A 83 -0.29 6.10 1.73
N THR A 84 -1.51 6.13 1.23
CA THR A 84 -2.31 7.33 1.00
C THR A 84 -3.79 7.03 1.12
N LYS A 85 -4.62 8.06 1.12
CA LYS A 85 -6.09 7.88 1.07
C LYS A 85 -6.48 7.19 -0.24
N PRO A 86 -7.40 6.20 -0.20
CA PRO A 86 -7.91 5.55 -1.42
C PRO A 86 -8.34 6.52 -2.51
N GLU A 87 -9.03 7.58 -2.15
CA GLU A 87 -9.47 8.62 -3.08
C GLU A 87 -8.31 9.21 -3.91
N ASN A 88 -7.13 9.38 -3.32
CA ASN A 88 -5.97 9.96 -4.01
C ASN A 88 -5.52 9.07 -5.17
N PHE A 89 -5.34 7.76 -4.94
CA PHE A 89 -4.89 6.88 -6.02
C PHE A 89 -6.02 6.55 -7.02
N GLU A 90 -7.28 6.51 -6.59
CA GLU A 90 -8.41 6.34 -7.50
C GLU A 90 -8.56 7.53 -8.45
N ASN A 91 -8.42 8.76 -7.93
CA ASN A 91 -8.43 9.97 -8.73
C ASN A 91 -7.24 9.99 -9.70
N ALA A 92 -6.04 9.69 -9.22
CA ALA A 92 -4.85 9.60 -10.06
C ALA A 92 -5.02 8.54 -11.16
N CYS A 93 -5.51 7.34 -10.85
CA CYS A 93 -5.79 6.31 -11.85
C CYS A 93 -6.76 6.81 -12.92
N ARG A 94 -7.85 7.47 -12.52
CA ARG A 94 -8.82 8.06 -13.46
C ARG A 94 -8.15 9.11 -14.34
N ASP A 95 -7.40 10.02 -13.76
CA ASP A 95 -6.78 11.15 -14.45
C ASP A 95 -5.71 10.70 -15.46
N PHE A 96 -5.00 9.60 -15.16
CA PHE A 96 -4.02 8.99 -16.06
C PHE A 96 -4.58 7.84 -16.92
N GLY A 97 -5.89 7.59 -16.87
CA GLY A 97 -6.56 6.58 -17.72
C GLY A 97 -6.19 5.13 -17.35
N ILE A 98 -5.85 4.85 -16.09
CA ILE A 98 -5.63 3.49 -15.60
C ILE A 98 -6.96 2.94 -15.08
N THR A 99 -7.53 1.99 -15.79
CA THR A 99 -8.84 1.38 -15.45
C THR A 99 -8.73 -0.03 -14.88
N ASN A 100 -7.63 -0.73 -15.16
CA ASN A 100 -7.41 -2.09 -14.69
C ASN A 100 -6.54 -2.09 -13.43
N TYR A 101 -7.16 -1.87 -12.28
CA TYR A 101 -6.47 -1.98 -11.00
C TYR A 101 -7.30 -2.73 -9.96
N VAL A 102 -6.63 -3.27 -8.97
CA VAL A 102 -7.22 -3.96 -7.82
C VAL A 102 -6.56 -3.44 -6.54
N VAL A 103 -7.33 -3.34 -5.47
CA VAL A 103 -6.84 -2.92 -4.16
C VAL A 103 -6.94 -4.07 -3.16
N ILE A 104 -5.83 -4.39 -2.52
CA ILE A 104 -5.76 -5.34 -1.40
C ILE A 104 -5.43 -4.54 -0.14
N LEU A 105 -6.29 -4.57 0.85
CA LEU A 105 -6.01 -4.07 2.19
C LEU A 105 -5.42 -5.20 3.03
N LEU A 106 -4.20 -5.01 3.54
CA LEU A 106 -3.67 -5.83 4.62
C LEU A 106 -4.04 -5.20 5.95
N ASP A 107 -4.73 -5.96 6.78
CA ASP A 107 -5.21 -5.46 8.06
C ASP A 107 -4.95 -6.46 9.20
N CYS A 108 -4.94 -5.97 10.41
CA CYS A 108 -4.85 -6.74 11.64
C CYS A 108 -5.54 -5.99 12.78
N SER A 109 -5.80 -6.67 13.90
CA SER A 109 -6.34 -6.03 15.09
C SER A 109 -5.42 -4.94 15.64
N ASP A 110 -5.99 -4.02 16.40
CA ASP A 110 -5.22 -2.94 17.02
C ASP A 110 -4.19 -3.47 18.02
N GLU A 111 -4.52 -4.54 18.74
CA GLU A 111 -3.62 -5.20 19.68
C GLU A 111 -2.42 -5.82 18.96
N GLU A 112 -2.66 -6.56 17.89
CA GLU A 112 -1.59 -7.17 17.11
C GLU A 112 -0.73 -6.09 16.43
N ARG A 113 -1.33 -5.02 15.94
CA ARG A 113 -0.63 -3.85 15.38
C ARG A 113 0.33 -3.24 16.39
N LYS A 114 -0.14 -2.95 17.61
CA LYS A 114 0.68 -2.41 18.71
C LYS A 114 1.82 -3.35 19.06
N LYS A 115 1.55 -4.64 19.18
CA LYS A 115 2.55 -5.68 19.46
C LYS A 115 3.64 -5.69 18.38
N ARG A 116 3.28 -5.71 17.10
CA ARG A 116 4.24 -5.72 15.98
C ARG A 116 5.11 -4.47 15.94
N LEU A 117 4.53 -3.31 16.18
CA LEU A 117 5.28 -2.05 16.23
C LEU A 117 6.23 -1.99 17.41
N THR A 118 5.83 -2.49 18.58
CA THR A 118 6.71 -2.63 19.75
C THR A 118 7.88 -3.57 19.47
N GLN A 119 7.62 -4.71 18.85
CA GLN A 119 8.67 -5.69 18.49
C GLN A 119 9.67 -5.16 17.45
N ARG A 120 9.27 -4.16 16.64
CA ARG A 120 10.13 -3.48 15.66
C ARG A 120 10.88 -2.27 16.23
N ASP A 121 10.82 -2.05 17.53
CA ASP A 121 11.37 -0.87 18.20
C ASP A 121 10.79 0.47 17.65
N GLN A 122 9.50 0.44 17.31
CA GLN A 122 8.73 1.58 16.78
C GLN A 122 7.50 1.93 17.65
N PRO A 123 7.56 1.88 19.00
CA PRO A 123 6.41 2.17 19.85
C PRO A 123 5.94 3.63 19.72
N HIS A 124 6.81 4.55 19.27
CA HIS A 124 6.49 5.96 19.03
C HIS A 124 5.44 6.16 17.93
N LEU A 125 5.21 5.16 17.06
CA LEU A 125 4.15 5.19 16.05
C LEU A 125 2.79 4.82 16.64
N ILE A 126 2.72 4.27 17.85
CA ILE A 126 1.47 3.84 18.47
C ILE A 126 0.78 5.06 19.09
N ASN A 127 -0.22 5.57 18.40
CA ASN A 127 -1.04 6.70 18.83
C ASN A 127 -2.46 6.59 18.25
N ASP A 128 -3.36 7.46 18.71
CA ASP A 128 -4.75 7.45 18.26
C ASP A 128 -4.88 7.68 16.75
N SER A 129 -4.07 8.56 16.18
CA SER A 129 -4.10 8.85 14.74
C SER A 129 -3.77 7.61 13.89
N LEU A 130 -2.86 6.73 14.35
CA LEU A 130 -2.56 5.47 13.67
C LEU A 130 -3.77 4.54 13.68
N LEU A 131 -4.44 4.42 14.83
CA LEU A 131 -5.62 3.55 14.98
C LEU A 131 -6.80 4.09 14.17
N GLU A 132 -7.05 5.39 14.24
CA GLU A 132 -8.07 6.05 13.41
C GLU A 132 -7.80 5.84 11.92
N TRP A 133 -6.55 5.93 11.50
CA TRP A 133 -6.14 5.65 10.12
C TRP A 133 -6.42 4.20 9.72
N ALA A 134 -6.09 3.23 10.56
CA ALA A 134 -6.37 1.82 10.30
C ALA A 134 -7.88 1.55 10.18
N HIS A 135 -8.67 2.12 11.09
CA HIS A 135 -10.15 2.01 11.06
C HIS A 135 -10.73 2.71 9.82
N PHE A 136 -10.20 3.88 9.44
CA PHE A 136 -10.60 4.55 8.20
C PHE A 136 -10.35 3.67 6.98
N LEU A 137 -9.16 3.07 6.84
CA LEU A 137 -8.83 2.20 5.73
C LEU A 137 -9.74 0.97 5.67
N ARG A 138 -10.04 0.35 6.81
CA ARG A 138 -10.97 -0.80 6.91
C ARG A 138 -12.37 -0.40 6.44
N ASN A 139 -12.88 0.75 6.88
CA ASN A 139 -14.17 1.26 6.46
C ASN A 139 -14.21 1.56 4.95
N GLN A 140 -13.15 2.17 4.41
CA GLN A 140 -13.03 2.41 2.97
C GLN A 140 -13.02 1.10 2.18
N ALA A 141 -12.28 0.10 2.63
CA ALA A 141 -12.19 -1.20 1.97
C ALA A 141 -13.54 -1.91 1.93
N ASN A 142 -14.29 -1.89 3.04
CA ASN A 142 -15.63 -2.45 3.09
C ASN A 142 -16.61 -1.71 2.15
N ASN A 143 -16.60 -0.39 2.18
CA ASN A 143 -17.52 0.43 1.36
C ASN A 143 -17.25 0.33 -0.14
N LYS A 144 -15.99 0.10 -0.52
CA LYS A 144 -15.53 0.03 -1.92
C LYS A 144 -15.35 -1.40 -2.42
N ASN A 145 -15.68 -2.41 -1.60
CA ASN A 145 -15.49 -3.83 -1.91
C ASN A 145 -14.03 -4.18 -2.29
N TYR A 146 -13.06 -3.60 -1.60
CA TYR A 146 -11.66 -4.00 -1.77
C TYR A 146 -11.43 -5.40 -1.19
N ILE A 147 -10.41 -6.07 -1.66
CA ILE A 147 -9.98 -7.34 -1.08
C ILE A 147 -9.35 -7.07 0.28
N ILE A 148 -9.85 -7.68 1.34
CA ILE A 148 -9.28 -7.57 2.69
C ILE A 148 -8.59 -8.87 3.04
N ILE A 149 -7.31 -8.79 3.39
CA ILE A 149 -6.54 -9.90 3.96
C ILE A 149 -6.30 -9.59 5.43
N GLU A 150 -7.11 -10.21 6.28
CA GLU A 150 -6.95 -10.15 7.73
C GLU A 150 -5.83 -11.11 8.16
N ASN A 151 -4.86 -10.60 8.91
CA ASN A 151 -3.67 -11.36 9.29
C ASN A 151 -3.33 -11.32 10.80
N THR A 152 -4.30 -11.01 11.64
CA THR A 152 -4.12 -10.93 13.11
C THR A 152 -3.54 -12.22 13.68
N GLU A 153 -4.15 -13.36 13.36
CA GLU A 153 -3.80 -14.67 13.90
C GLU A 153 -2.75 -15.43 13.06
N LEU A 154 -2.21 -14.77 12.02
CA LEU A 154 -1.29 -15.42 11.10
C LEU A 154 0.17 -15.19 11.50
N THR A 155 0.97 -16.21 11.35
CA THR A 155 2.42 -16.06 11.31
C THR A 155 2.84 -15.22 10.10
N VAL A 156 4.07 -14.74 10.09
CA VAL A 156 4.61 -13.97 8.95
C VAL A 156 4.55 -14.80 7.67
N GLU A 157 4.85 -16.10 7.75
CA GLU A 157 4.85 -17.02 6.61
C GLU A 157 3.44 -17.28 6.09
N GLU A 158 2.47 -17.52 6.97
CA GLU A 158 1.06 -17.72 6.57
C GLU A 158 0.46 -16.44 5.96
N GLY A 159 0.78 -15.27 6.54
CA GLY A 159 0.38 -13.98 5.99
C GLY A 159 0.96 -13.76 4.60
N PHE A 160 2.24 -14.03 4.42
CA PHE A 160 2.90 -13.96 3.12
C PHE A 160 2.24 -14.88 2.08
N LYS A 161 2.00 -16.14 2.44
CA LYS A 161 1.37 -17.10 1.55
C LYS A 161 -0.01 -16.65 1.07
N LYS A 162 -0.83 -16.10 1.96
CA LYS A 162 -2.15 -15.54 1.58
C LYS A 162 -2.04 -14.38 0.59
N VAL A 163 -1.10 -13.46 0.81
CA VAL A 163 -0.89 -12.32 -0.08
C VAL A 163 -0.37 -12.80 -1.43
N GLU A 164 0.61 -13.69 -1.42
CA GLU A 164 1.18 -14.30 -2.61
C GLU A 164 0.11 -15.00 -3.47
N GLU A 165 -0.67 -15.90 -2.88
CA GLU A 165 -1.75 -16.63 -3.56
C GLU A 165 -2.75 -15.65 -4.20
N LYS A 166 -3.12 -14.57 -3.49
CA LYS A 166 -4.03 -13.57 -4.04
C LYS A 166 -3.41 -12.77 -5.18
N VAL A 167 -2.15 -12.37 -5.07
CA VAL A 167 -1.45 -11.69 -6.17
C VAL A 167 -1.32 -12.60 -7.39
N GLU A 168 -1.02 -13.88 -7.21
CA GLU A 168 -0.94 -14.83 -8.30
C GLU A 168 -2.29 -15.06 -8.99
N GLU A 169 -3.38 -15.24 -8.21
CA GLU A 169 -4.75 -15.34 -8.73
C GLU A 169 -5.11 -14.11 -9.60
N LEU A 170 -4.84 -12.92 -9.09
CA LEU A 170 -5.09 -11.66 -9.81
C LEU A 170 -4.23 -11.49 -11.06
N SER A 171 -3.08 -12.16 -11.10
CA SER A 171 -2.16 -12.10 -12.23
C SER A 171 -2.57 -12.98 -13.39
N GLN A 172 -3.47 -13.94 -13.17
CA GLN A 172 -3.95 -14.89 -14.19
C GLN A 172 -5.24 -14.43 -14.87
N ASN A 173 -5.94 -13.46 -14.27
CA ASN A 173 -7.20 -12.89 -14.75
C ASN A 173 -6.98 -11.48 -15.33
#